data_d7bb59a8ee639ef13f4e60bfa4442e77
#
_entry.id   d7bb59a8ee639ef13f4e60bfa4442e77
#
_cell.length_a   1.000
_cell.length_b   1.000
_cell.length_c   1.000
_cell.angle_alpha   90.00
_cell.angle_beta   90.00
_cell.angle_gamma   90.00
#
_symmetry.space_group_name_H-M   'P 1'
#
loop_
_entity.id
_entity.type
_entity.pdbx_description
1 polymer ?
#
loop_
_entity_poly.entity_id
_entity_poly.type
_entity_poly.pdbx_seq_one_letter_code
_entity_poly.pdbx_strand_id
1 'polypeptide(L)'
;MVRYGRSISAADLALELEKEQDVFRATGGGVTLSGGEPLCQPEFAAQTASILKKDGIHVALDTCLYAPWDHLRQVLAHVDLVLADMKILEGRRHKEATGQSSARILENLKLLAEYRRDRKELEIIIRTPLIPGYTMDAENIRAIDGFIHQYLEDDIVQWEMLYFHNMCRTKYQELGRNWELADVRLIKQEEAARIERLCQDLKTSSGKIKIAGLTAE
;
A
#
# COMPACT_ATOMS: atom_id res chain seq x y z
N MET A 1 17.06 16.53 -17.23
CA MET A 1 16.04 16.10 -16.23
C MET A 1 15.02 15.27 -16.99
N VAL A 2 14.91 13.98 -16.71
CA VAL A 2 13.89 13.12 -17.32
C VAL A 2 12.58 13.36 -16.58
N ARG A 3 11.49 13.65 -17.32
CA ARG A 3 10.14 13.78 -16.74
C ARG A 3 9.47 12.41 -16.82
N TYR A 4 9.17 11.80 -15.69
CA TYR A 4 8.32 10.63 -15.63
C TYR A 4 6.85 11.05 -15.62
N GLY A 5 6.11 10.50 -16.58
CA GLY A 5 4.69 10.78 -16.74
C GLY A 5 4.38 11.85 -17.79
N ARG A 6 3.11 11.98 -18.05
CA ARG A 6 2.53 12.96 -19.00
C ARG A 6 1.38 13.69 -18.34
N SER A 7 1.01 14.84 -18.86
CA SER A 7 -0.23 15.48 -18.48
C SER A 7 -1.37 14.84 -19.28
N ILE A 8 -2.40 14.39 -18.58
CA ILE A 8 -3.58 13.75 -19.15
C ILE A 8 -4.80 14.16 -18.30
N SER A 9 -5.96 14.30 -18.89
CA SER A 9 -7.20 14.48 -18.12
C SER A 9 -7.69 13.16 -17.52
N ALA A 10 -8.47 13.22 -16.45
CA ALA A 10 -9.08 12.02 -15.86
C ALA A 10 -9.96 11.26 -16.87
N ALA A 11 -10.68 11.99 -17.71
CA ALA A 11 -11.53 11.41 -18.76
C ALA A 11 -10.70 10.68 -19.82
N ASP A 12 -9.63 11.31 -20.33
CA ASP A 12 -8.78 10.67 -21.33
C ASP A 12 -8.06 9.45 -20.76
N LEU A 13 -7.62 9.51 -19.49
CA LEU A 13 -7.01 8.36 -18.84
C LEU A 13 -8.02 7.22 -18.68
N ALA A 14 -9.23 7.49 -18.28
CA ALA A 14 -10.28 6.47 -18.15
C ALA A 14 -10.57 5.82 -19.51
N LEU A 15 -10.73 6.60 -20.59
CA LEU A 15 -10.90 6.08 -21.96
C LEU A 15 -9.74 5.18 -22.43
N GLU A 16 -8.50 5.46 -21.99
CA GLU A 16 -7.37 4.57 -22.29
C GLU A 16 -7.47 3.24 -21.54
N LEU A 17 -7.85 3.29 -20.26
CA LEU A 17 -7.96 2.12 -19.39
C LEU A 17 -9.17 1.23 -19.72
N GLU A 18 -10.27 1.82 -20.22
CA GLU A 18 -11.45 1.09 -20.69
C GLU A 18 -11.13 0.09 -21.82
N LYS A 19 -10.08 0.33 -22.59
CA LYS A 19 -9.64 -0.58 -23.67
C LYS A 19 -9.22 -1.96 -23.13
N GLU A 20 -8.86 -2.04 -21.85
CA GLU A 20 -8.49 -3.28 -21.16
C GLU A 20 -9.67 -3.94 -20.44
N GLN A 21 -10.90 -3.43 -20.60
CA GLN A 21 -12.08 -3.89 -19.85
C GLN A 21 -12.37 -5.39 -20.03
N ASP A 22 -12.15 -5.93 -21.23
CA ASP A 22 -12.34 -7.37 -21.48
C ASP A 22 -11.33 -8.22 -20.70
N VAL A 23 -10.10 -7.72 -20.55
CA VAL A 23 -9.06 -8.36 -19.71
C VAL A 23 -9.48 -8.31 -18.25
N PHE A 24 -9.94 -7.16 -17.77
CA PHE A 24 -10.41 -7.01 -16.37
C PHE A 24 -11.58 -7.95 -16.07
N ARG A 25 -12.55 -8.07 -16.97
CA ARG A 25 -13.68 -9.00 -16.82
C ARG A 25 -13.23 -10.47 -16.81
N ALA A 26 -12.31 -10.84 -17.69
CA ALA A 26 -11.84 -12.22 -17.82
C ALA A 26 -10.99 -12.67 -16.61
N THR A 27 -10.27 -11.74 -15.98
CA THR A 27 -9.35 -12.03 -14.87
C THR A 27 -9.90 -11.72 -13.49
N GLY A 28 -11.04 -11.02 -13.39
CA GLY A 28 -11.53 -10.43 -12.15
C GLY A 28 -10.64 -9.28 -11.65
N GLY A 29 -9.83 -8.71 -12.55
CA GLY A 29 -8.91 -7.60 -12.24
C GLY A 29 -9.56 -6.23 -12.34
N GLY A 30 -8.72 -5.20 -12.38
CA GLY A 30 -9.15 -3.80 -12.45
C GLY A 30 -7.98 -2.84 -12.53
N VAL A 31 -8.19 -1.62 -12.09
CA VAL A 31 -7.21 -0.55 -12.12
C VAL A 31 -6.72 -0.24 -10.71
N THR A 32 -5.40 -0.17 -10.53
CA THR A 32 -4.79 0.31 -9.29
C THR A 32 -4.25 1.73 -9.51
N LEU A 33 -4.80 2.69 -8.76
CA LEU A 33 -4.24 4.04 -8.66
C LEU A 33 -3.03 3.99 -7.74
N SER A 34 -1.84 4.15 -8.29
CA SER A 34 -0.55 4.05 -7.62
C SER A 34 0.44 5.05 -8.24
N GLY A 35 1.75 4.86 -8.05
CA GLY A 35 2.80 5.64 -8.73
C GLY A 35 3.74 6.31 -7.75
N GLY A 36 3.67 7.65 -7.59
CA GLY A 36 4.20 8.34 -6.43
C GLY A 36 3.26 8.13 -5.25
N GLU A 37 2.53 9.20 -4.90
CA GLU A 37 1.41 9.10 -3.95
C GLU A 37 0.15 9.67 -4.63
N PRO A 38 -0.88 8.86 -4.90
CA PRO A 38 -2.09 9.32 -5.58
C PRO A 38 -2.79 10.45 -4.82
N LEU A 39 -2.71 10.46 -3.49
CA LEU A 39 -3.31 11.49 -2.65
C LEU A 39 -2.59 12.85 -2.71
N CYS A 40 -1.49 12.96 -3.47
CA CYS A 40 -0.92 14.25 -3.86
C CYS A 40 -1.75 14.96 -4.97
N GLN A 41 -2.63 14.21 -5.65
CA GLN A 41 -3.54 14.70 -6.69
C GLN A 41 -4.96 14.13 -6.44
N PRO A 42 -5.59 14.42 -5.29
CA PRO A 42 -6.81 13.74 -4.85
C PRO A 42 -8.00 13.96 -5.79
N GLU A 43 -8.14 15.15 -6.36
CA GLU A 43 -9.22 15.47 -7.32
C GLU A 43 -9.08 14.64 -8.60
N PHE A 44 -7.86 14.52 -9.12
CA PHE A 44 -7.58 13.71 -10.32
C PHE A 44 -7.83 12.22 -10.03
N ALA A 45 -7.33 11.72 -8.90
CA ALA A 45 -7.54 10.34 -8.48
C ALA A 45 -9.03 10.02 -8.30
N ALA A 46 -9.78 10.89 -7.61
CA ALA A 46 -11.22 10.72 -7.40
C ALA A 46 -12.02 10.78 -8.71
N GLN A 47 -11.71 11.71 -9.59
CA GLN A 47 -12.38 11.82 -10.90
C GLN A 47 -12.13 10.57 -11.75
N THR A 48 -10.87 10.11 -11.85
CA THR A 48 -10.52 8.91 -12.60
C THR A 48 -11.25 7.69 -12.02
N ALA A 49 -11.17 7.49 -10.70
CA ALA A 49 -11.87 6.40 -10.02
C ALA A 49 -13.38 6.44 -10.27
N SER A 50 -13.98 7.62 -10.18
CA SER A 50 -15.44 7.81 -10.41
C SER A 50 -15.88 7.40 -11.80
N ILE A 51 -15.10 7.69 -12.83
CA ILE A 51 -15.40 7.30 -14.22
C ILE A 51 -15.29 5.78 -14.34
N LEU A 52 -14.17 5.20 -13.95
CA LEU A 52 -13.93 3.74 -14.01
C LEU A 52 -15.00 2.94 -13.27
N LYS A 53 -15.43 3.43 -12.10
CA LYS A 53 -16.51 2.78 -11.33
C LYS A 53 -17.84 2.79 -12.05
N LYS A 54 -18.20 3.87 -12.75
CA LYS A 54 -19.44 3.93 -13.56
C LYS A 54 -19.44 2.90 -14.69
N ASP A 55 -18.25 2.58 -15.21
CA ASP A 55 -18.06 1.59 -16.28
C ASP A 55 -17.90 0.17 -15.73
N GLY A 56 -18.11 -0.01 -14.42
CA GLY A 56 -18.07 -1.30 -13.76
C GLY A 56 -16.67 -1.89 -13.58
N ILE A 57 -15.64 -1.06 -13.69
CA ILE A 57 -14.23 -1.46 -13.48
C ILE A 57 -13.92 -1.39 -11.99
N HIS A 58 -13.33 -2.46 -11.45
CA HIS A 58 -12.82 -2.50 -10.07
C HIS A 58 -11.64 -1.53 -9.92
N VAL A 59 -11.67 -0.70 -8.88
CA VAL A 59 -10.61 0.30 -8.62
C VAL A 59 -9.98 0.07 -7.25
N ALA A 60 -8.65 -0.06 -7.24
CA ALA A 60 -7.84 -0.08 -6.04
C ALA A 60 -7.05 1.23 -5.87
N LEU A 61 -6.89 1.68 -4.63
CA LEU A 61 -6.01 2.77 -4.23
C LEU A 61 -4.81 2.20 -3.48
N ASP A 62 -3.60 2.43 -4.01
CA ASP A 62 -2.32 2.06 -3.37
C ASP A 62 -1.68 3.33 -2.78
N THR A 63 -1.63 3.45 -1.46
CA THR A 63 -1.28 4.69 -0.79
C THR A 63 -0.51 4.47 0.52
N CYS A 64 0.40 5.40 0.82
CA CYS A 64 1.05 5.47 2.13
C CYS A 64 0.20 6.17 3.20
N LEU A 65 -1.00 6.61 2.88
CA LEU A 65 -1.94 7.31 3.78
C LEU A 65 -1.40 8.61 4.42
N TYR A 66 -0.29 9.16 3.95
CA TYR A 66 0.26 10.41 4.49
C TYR A 66 -0.34 11.62 3.78
N ALA A 67 -1.63 11.84 3.94
CA ALA A 67 -2.38 12.96 3.36
C ALA A 67 -3.42 13.49 4.37
N PRO A 68 -4.01 14.68 4.16
CA PRO A 68 -5.21 15.10 4.88
C PRO A 68 -6.34 14.09 4.69
N TRP A 69 -7.13 13.83 5.74
CA TRP A 69 -8.24 12.89 5.66
C TRP A 69 -9.24 13.21 4.54
N ASP A 70 -9.52 14.49 4.30
CA ASP A 70 -10.46 14.89 3.23
C ASP A 70 -9.98 14.49 1.83
N HIS A 71 -8.66 14.48 1.58
CA HIS A 71 -8.09 13.97 0.32
C HIS A 71 -8.37 12.47 0.17
N LEU A 72 -8.12 11.69 1.23
CA LEU A 72 -8.40 10.27 1.23
C LEU A 72 -9.90 10.00 1.06
N ARG A 73 -10.75 10.65 1.86
CA ARG A 73 -12.21 10.47 1.84
C ARG A 73 -12.82 10.74 0.47
N GLN A 74 -12.32 11.76 -0.25
CA GLN A 74 -12.76 12.09 -1.60
C GLN A 74 -12.52 10.93 -2.59
N VAL A 75 -11.38 10.25 -2.49
CA VAL A 75 -11.04 9.10 -3.35
C VAL A 75 -11.77 7.83 -2.91
N LEU A 76 -11.90 7.61 -1.59
CA LEU A 76 -12.59 6.45 -1.01
C LEU A 76 -14.03 6.28 -1.51
N ALA A 77 -14.71 7.37 -1.88
CA ALA A 77 -16.06 7.32 -2.42
C ALA A 77 -16.17 6.49 -3.71
N HIS A 78 -15.04 6.25 -4.40
CA HIS A 78 -15.01 5.68 -5.74
C HIS A 78 -14.06 4.49 -5.90
N VAL A 79 -13.57 3.90 -4.81
CA VAL A 79 -12.69 2.73 -4.86
C VAL A 79 -13.30 1.54 -4.13
N ASP A 80 -12.88 0.34 -4.51
CA ASP A 80 -13.32 -0.95 -3.97
C ASP A 80 -12.31 -1.52 -2.98
N LEU A 81 -11.03 -1.19 -3.16
CA LEU A 81 -9.93 -1.73 -2.38
C LEU A 81 -8.95 -0.62 -2.01
N VAL A 82 -8.48 -0.62 -0.77
CA VAL A 82 -7.35 0.20 -0.34
C VAL A 82 -6.18 -0.72 0.03
N LEU A 83 -5.06 -0.53 -0.66
CA LEU A 83 -3.77 -1.09 -0.30
C LEU A 83 -3.03 -0.04 0.54
N ALA A 84 -3.01 -0.25 1.85
CA ALA A 84 -2.55 0.74 2.82
C ALA A 84 -1.16 0.37 3.37
N ASP A 85 -0.17 1.19 3.09
CA ASP A 85 1.20 0.96 3.56
C ASP A 85 1.35 1.28 5.06
N MET A 86 1.75 0.29 5.85
CA MET A 86 2.21 0.45 7.23
C MET A 86 3.64 -0.09 7.37
N LYS A 87 4.63 0.81 7.27
CA LYS A 87 6.05 0.44 7.18
C LYS A 87 6.71 0.30 8.55
N ILE A 88 6.57 1.32 9.39
CA ILE A 88 7.14 1.38 10.74
C ILE A 88 6.09 2.04 11.65
N LEU A 89 5.79 1.40 12.77
CA LEU A 89 4.78 1.92 13.69
C LEU A 89 5.33 3.10 14.51
N GLU A 90 6.54 2.97 15.05
CA GLU A 90 7.17 3.97 15.92
C GLU A 90 7.51 5.25 15.14
N GLY A 91 6.96 6.39 15.60
CA GLY A 91 6.95 7.66 14.86
C GLY A 91 8.34 8.25 14.61
N ARG A 92 9.30 8.09 15.52
CA ARG A 92 10.67 8.58 15.34
C ARG A 92 11.42 7.75 14.31
N ARG A 93 11.36 6.42 14.42
CA ARG A 93 11.96 5.50 13.44
C ARG A 93 11.35 5.70 12.05
N HIS A 94 10.03 5.89 11.99
CA HIS A 94 9.35 6.19 10.73
C HIS A 94 9.87 7.49 10.11
N LYS A 95 10.05 8.53 10.94
CA LYS A 95 10.59 9.81 10.48
C LYS A 95 12.05 9.70 10.02
N GLU A 96 12.87 8.92 10.70
CA GLU A 96 14.27 8.66 10.31
C GLU A 96 14.33 7.94 8.95
N ALA A 97 13.43 6.97 8.70
CA ALA A 97 13.41 6.17 7.48
C ALA A 97 12.71 6.85 6.29
N THR A 98 11.72 7.74 6.52
CA THR A 98 10.84 8.27 5.46
C THR A 98 10.78 9.79 5.41
N GLY A 99 11.36 10.47 6.37
CA GLY A 99 11.28 11.92 6.55
C GLY A 99 10.03 12.41 7.28
N GLN A 100 9.04 11.54 7.57
CA GLN A 100 7.76 11.89 8.19
C GLN A 100 7.41 10.95 9.35
N SER A 101 6.68 11.46 10.37
CA SER A 101 6.17 10.62 11.46
C SER A 101 5.01 9.73 10.97
N SER A 102 4.87 8.54 11.58
CA SER A 102 3.72 7.65 11.35
C SER A 102 2.38 8.17 11.89
N ALA A 103 2.36 9.18 12.74
CA ALA A 103 1.17 9.61 13.48
C ALA A 103 -0.06 9.85 12.59
N ARG A 104 0.11 10.58 11.47
CA ARG A 104 -0.98 10.82 10.50
C ARG A 104 -1.45 9.55 9.81
N ILE A 105 -0.53 8.64 9.49
CA ILE A 105 -0.85 7.36 8.87
C ILE A 105 -1.73 6.53 9.80
N LEU A 106 -1.34 6.44 11.08
CA LEU A 106 -2.08 5.69 12.10
C LEU A 106 -3.46 6.29 12.38
N GLU A 107 -3.58 7.62 12.37
CA GLU A 107 -4.86 8.30 12.46
C GLU A 107 -5.75 7.98 11.25
N ASN A 108 -5.22 8.12 10.04
CA ASN A 108 -5.96 7.81 8.82
C ASN A 108 -6.36 6.33 8.72
N LEU A 109 -5.55 5.39 9.23
CA LEU A 109 -5.93 3.98 9.29
C LEU A 109 -7.15 3.75 10.20
N LYS A 110 -7.22 4.42 11.35
CA LYS A 110 -8.39 4.33 12.24
C LYS A 110 -9.64 4.92 11.57
N LEU A 111 -9.51 6.10 10.96
CA LEU A 111 -10.61 6.73 10.23
C LEU A 111 -11.05 5.90 9.02
N LEU A 112 -10.12 5.24 8.34
CA LEU A 112 -10.42 4.32 7.23
C LEU A 112 -11.21 3.10 7.70
N ALA A 113 -10.84 2.52 8.84
CA ALA A 113 -11.59 1.42 9.44
C ALA A 113 -13.01 1.85 9.83
N GLU A 114 -13.17 3.03 10.45
CA GLU A 114 -14.47 3.61 10.76
C GLU A 114 -15.30 3.83 9.47
N TYR A 115 -14.72 4.43 8.45
CA TYR A 115 -15.39 4.68 7.16
C TYR A 115 -15.83 3.37 6.49
N ARG A 116 -15.02 2.32 6.56
CA ARG A 116 -15.32 1.00 6.01
C ARG A 116 -16.52 0.34 6.68
N ARG A 117 -16.78 0.59 7.97
CA ARG A 117 -17.93 0.00 8.70
C ARG A 117 -19.27 0.43 8.11
N ASP A 118 -19.34 1.65 7.56
CA ASP A 118 -20.50 2.14 6.82
C ASP A 118 -20.51 1.72 5.34
N ARG A 119 -19.37 1.23 4.83
CA ARG A 119 -19.15 0.78 3.44
C ARG A 119 -18.53 -0.60 3.41
N LYS A 120 -19.32 -1.61 3.75
CA LYS A 120 -18.84 -3.00 3.94
C LYS A 120 -18.25 -3.63 2.67
N GLU A 121 -18.58 -3.11 1.51
CA GLU A 121 -18.02 -3.52 0.22
C GLU A 121 -16.58 -3.02 0.00
N LEU A 122 -16.12 -2.02 0.77
CA LEU A 122 -14.75 -1.54 0.69
C LEU A 122 -13.81 -2.53 1.38
N GLU A 123 -12.84 -3.04 0.64
CA GLU A 123 -11.80 -3.92 1.17
C GLU A 123 -10.56 -3.12 1.58
N ILE A 124 -9.91 -3.55 2.65
CA ILE A 124 -8.66 -2.95 3.15
C ILE A 124 -7.62 -4.06 3.29
N ILE A 125 -6.47 -3.87 2.64
CA ILE A 125 -5.27 -4.69 2.80
C ILE A 125 -4.18 -3.81 3.38
N ILE A 126 -3.65 -4.20 4.53
CA ILE A 126 -2.45 -3.56 5.09
C ILE A 126 -1.21 -4.16 4.43
N ARG A 127 -0.24 -3.32 4.06
CA ARG A 127 1.00 -3.77 3.42
C ARG A 127 2.22 -3.29 4.20
N THR A 128 3.08 -4.25 4.54
CA THR A 128 4.34 -3.97 5.25
C THR A 128 5.51 -4.50 4.43
N PRO A 129 6.32 -3.63 3.82
CA PRO A 129 7.54 -4.07 3.17
C PRO A 129 8.55 -4.53 4.24
N LEU A 130 9.08 -5.74 4.09
CA LEU A 130 10.09 -6.30 4.96
C LEU A 130 11.49 -5.97 4.42
N ILE A 131 12.07 -4.89 4.90
CA ILE A 131 13.37 -4.38 4.44
C ILE A 131 14.42 -4.65 5.51
N PRO A 132 15.47 -5.46 5.22
CA PRO A 132 16.55 -5.73 6.17
C PRO A 132 17.19 -4.44 6.69
N GLY A 133 17.30 -4.33 8.03
CA GLY A 133 17.86 -3.16 8.70
C GLY A 133 16.89 -1.96 8.87
N TYR A 134 15.67 -2.04 8.33
CA TYR A 134 14.69 -0.94 8.41
C TYR A 134 13.35 -1.36 9.03
N THR A 135 12.65 -2.30 8.42
CA THR A 135 11.26 -2.63 8.78
C THR A 135 11.06 -4.08 9.22
N MET A 136 12.04 -4.97 8.93
CA MET A 136 11.92 -6.42 9.08
C MET A 136 12.13 -6.93 10.52
N ASP A 137 12.47 -6.07 11.46
CA ASP A 137 12.74 -6.50 12.83
C ASP A 137 11.45 -6.94 13.57
N ALA A 138 11.61 -7.90 14.49
CA ALA A 138 10.49 -8.48 15.22
C ALA A 138 9.75 -7.48 16.12
N GLU A 139 10.41 -6.43 16.59
CA GLU A 139 9.80 -5.38 17.40
C GLU A 139 8.78 -4.60 16.57
N ASN A 140 9.18 -4.15 15.36
CA ASN A 140 8.28 -3.43 14.46
C ASN A 140 7.10 -4.30 14.01
N ILE A 141 7.35 -5.58 13.66
CA ILE A 141 6.28 -6.50 13.23
C ILE A 141 5.27 -6.71 14.37
N ARG A 142 5.73 -6.95 15.61
CA ARG A 142 4.84 -7.09 16.76
C ARG A 142 4.10 -5.79 17.12
N ALA A 143 4.74 -4.65 16.92
CA ALA A 143 4.08 -3.36 17.15
C ALA A 143 2.96 -3.12 16.12
N ILE A 144 3.20 -3.43 14.84
CA ILE A 144 2.17 -3.38 13.79
C ILE A 144 1.05 -4.37 14.09
N ASP A 145 1.38 -5.61 14.46
CA ASP A 145 0.42 -6.64 14.88
C ASP A 145 -0.50 -6.14 16.00
N GLY A 146 0.10 -5.57 17.05
CA GLY A 146 -0.67 -5.01 18.17
C GLY A 146 -1.63 -3.90 17.73
N PHE A 147 -1.21 -3.04 16.81
CA PHE A 147 -2.07 -1.98 16.26
C PHE A 147 -3.20 -2.55 15.40
N ILE A 148 -2.91 -3.49 14.51
CA ILE A 148 -3.92 -4.16 13.68
C ILE A 148 -4.94 -4.85 14.58
N HIS A 149 -4.49 -5.67 15.51
CA HIS A 149 -5.36 -6.39 16.43
C HIS A 149 -6.27 -5.47 17.24
N GLN A 150 -5.73 -4.34 17.71
CA GLN A 150 -6.48 -3.41 18.56
C GLN A 150 -7.48 -2.56 17.78
N TYR A 151 -7.19 -2.15 16.55
CA TYR A 151 -7.95 -1.11 15.87
C TYR A 151 -8.53 -1.51 14.52
N LEU A 152 -7.99 -2.56 13.86
CA LEU A 152 -8.28 -2.86 12.45
C LEU A 152 -8.71 -4.31 12.20
N GLU A 153 -8.59 -5.22 13.17
CA GLU A 153 -8.75 -6.68 12.96
C GLU A 153 -10.03 -7.03 12.21
N ASP A 154 -11.15 -6.42 12.59
CA ASP A 154 -12.46 -6.71 11.99
C ASP A 154 -12.69 -5.97 10.65
N ASP A 155 -11.85 -5.01 10.36
CA ASP A 155 -12.03 -4.10 9.23
C ASP A 155 -11.09 -4.38 8.04
N ILE A 156 -10.04 -5.20 8.24
CA ILE A 156 -9.13 -5.59 7.15
C ILE A 156 -9.44 -6.99 6.64
N VAL A 157 -9.23 -7.18 5.34
CA VAL A 157 -9.29 -8.52 4.73
C VAL A 157 -7.95 -9.25 4.81
N GLN A 158 -6.85 -8.51 4.81
CA GLN A 158 -5.51 -9.09 4.81
C GLN A 158 -4.44 -8.13 5.32
N TRP A 159 -3.39 -8.70 5.93
CA TRP A 159 -2.11 -8.04 6.18
C TRP A 159 -1.03 -8.73 5.36
N GLU A 160 -0.52 -8.03 4.34
CA GLU A 160 0.55 -8.50 3.46
C GLU A 160 1.91 -8.03 3.95
N MET A 161 2.79 -8.96 4.24
CA MET A 161 4.21 -8.72 4.47
C MET A 161 4.97 -9.02 3.19
N LEU A 162 5.59 -8.01 2.60
CA LEU A 162 6.21 -8.09 1.28
C LEU A 162 7.72 -8.11 1.40
N TYR A 163 8.37 -9.18 0.94
CA TYR A 163 9.82 -9.24 0.91
C TYR A 163 10.40 -8.17 0.03
N PHE A 164 11.46 -7.54 0.52
CA PHE A 164 12.19 -6.49 -0.19
C PHE A 164 12.76 -6.99 -1.51
N HIS A 165 12.66 -6.16 -2.54
CA HIS A 165 13.33 -6.34 -3.82
C HIS A 165 13.94 -5.01 -4.30
N ASN A 166 14.98 -5.08 -5.11
CA ASN A 166 15.75 -3.93 -5.56
C ASN A 166 15.38 -3.43 -6.98
N MET A 167 14.20 -3.77 -7.48
CA MET A 167 13.74 -3.39 -8.84
C MET A 167 13.55 -1.87 -9.03
N CYS A 168 13.42 -1.09 -7.95
CA CYS A 168 13.33 0.36 -8.04
C CYS A 168 14.64 1.07 -8.44
N ARG A 169 15.78 0.36 -8.48
CA ARG A 169 17.10 0.93 -8.78
C ARG A 169 17.10 1.71 -10.10
N THR A 170 16.58 1.12 -11.19
CA THR A 170 16.51 1.75 -12.50
C THR A 170 15.72 3.06 -12.47
N LYS A 171 14.55 3.07 -11.82
CA LYS A 171 13.71 4.28 -11.70
C LYS A 171 14.44 5.42 -11.00
N TYR A 172 15.17 5.12 -9.92
CA TYR A 172 15.96 6.14 -9.19
C TYR A 172 17.12 6.66 -10.03
N GLN A 173 17.82 5.79 -10.75
CA GLN A 173 18.91 6.19 -11.67
C GLN A 173 18.39 7.12 -12.78
N GLU A 174 17.28 6.77 -13.41
CA GLU A 174 16.66 7.58 -14.46
C GLU A 174 16.17 8.94 -13.96
N LEU A 175 15.74 9.03 -12.69
CA LEU A 175 15.38 10.29 -12.03
C LEU A 175 16.61 11.10 -11.57
N GLY A 176 17.83 10.57 -11.72
CA GLY A 176 19.05 11.18 -11.20
C GLY A 176 19.08 11.31 -9.67
N ARG A 177 18.40 10.38 -8.97
CA ARG A 177 18.33 10.35 -7.51
C ARG A 177 19.13 9.18 -6.96
N ASN A 178 19.79 9.40 -5.83
CA ASN A 178 20.36 8.31 -5.07
C ASN A 178 19.22 7.53 -4.39
N TRP A 179 19.31 6.20 -4.45
CA TRP A 179 18.41 5.31 -3.74
C TRP A 179 19.14 4.74 -2.53
N GLU A 180 18.72 5.11 -1.34
CA GLU A 180 19.36 4.70 -0.09
C GLU A 180 19.32 3.18 0.13
N LEU A 181 18.34 2.49 -0.48
CA LEU A 181 18.20 1.04 -0.38
C LEU A 181 18.93 0.29 -1.51
N ALA A 182 19.72 0.98 -2.35
CA ALA A 182 20.38 0.36 -3.52
C ALA A 182 21.28 -0.82 -3.15
N ASP A 183 21.94 -0.76 -1.99
CA ASP A 183 22.89 -1.77 -1.50
C ASP A 183 22.28 -2.67 -0.42
N VAL A 184 20.99 -2.50 -0.11
CA VAL A 184 20.29 -3.41 0.79
C VAL A 184 20.13 -4.75 0.09
N ARG A 185 20.59 -5.80 0.76
CA ARG A 185 20.52 -7.17 0.25
C ARG A 185 19.10 -7.72 0.25
N LEU A 186 18.84 -8.70 -0.58
CA LEU A 186 17.61 -9.49 -0.52
C LEU A 186 17.55 -10.31 0.77
N ILE A 187 16.36 -10.71 1.16
CA ILE A 187 16.08 -11.54 2.34
C ILE A 187 16.55 -12.96 2.06
N LYS A 188 17.31 -13.54 2.99
CA LYS A 188 17.74 -14.93 2.92
C LYS A 188 16.63 -15.89 3.35
N GLN A 189 16.65 -17.12 2.87
CA GLN A 189 15.67 -18.14 3.22
C GLN A 189 15.56 -18.40 4.74
N GLU A 190 16.69 -18.36 5.47
CA GLU A 190 16.68 -18.51 6.93
C GLU A 190 15.94 -17.36 7.64
N GLU A 191 16.04 -16.14 7.10
CA GLU A 191 15.36 -14.97 7.65
C GLU A 191 13.87 -15.05 7.34
N ALA A 192 13.51 -15.46 6.11
CA ALA A 192 12.13 -15.73 5.73
C ALA A 192 11.48 -16.75 6.68
N ALA A 193 12.15 -17.87 6.93
CA ALA A 193 11.68 -18.89 7.88
C ALA A 193 11.56 -18.36 9.33
N ARG A 194 12.38 -17.38 9.75
CA ARG A 194 12.22 -16.73 11.05
C ARG A 194 10.98 -15.82 11.09
N ILE A 195 10.72 -15.08 10.02
CA ILE A 195 9.52 -14.26 9.90
C ILE A 195 8.26 -15.14 9.91
N GLU A 196 8.25 -16.24 9.15
CA GLU A 196 7.13 -17.18 9.13
C GLU A 196 6.83 -17.76 10.52
N ARG A 197 7.88 -18.13 11.28
CA ARG A 197 7.71 -18.57 12.68
C ARG A 197 7.19 -17.45 13.57
N LEU A 198 7.70 -16.22 13.40
CA LEU A 198 7.21 -15.07 14.16
C LEU A 198 5.72 -14.84 13.92
N CYS A 199 5.25 -15.01 12.68
CA CYS A 199 3.84 -14.81 12.32
C CYS A 199 2.90 -15.81 13.00
N GLN A 200 3.39 -16.99 13.42
CA GLN A 200 2.58 -17.96 14.17
C GLN A 200 2.24 -17.49 15.60
N ASP A 201 3.04 -16.56 16.15
CA ASP A 201 2.89 -16.03 17.50
C ASP A 201 2.18 -14.64 17.53
N LEU A 202 1.74 -14.13 16.37
CA LEU A 202 1.06 -12.84 16.28
C LEU A 202 -0.39 -12.95 16.74
N LYS A 203 -0.95 -11.81 17.17
CA LYS A 203 -2.35 -11.70 17.65
C LYS A 203 -3.33 -11.64 16.50
N THR A 204 -2.94 -10.98 15.39
CA THR A 204 -3.74 -10.94 14.17
C THR A 204 -4.00 -12.33 13.66
N SER A 205 -5.24 -12.65 13.32
CA SER A 205 -5.65 -13.97 12.85
C SER A 205 -4.76 -14.46 11.72
N SER A 206 -4.22 -15.67 11.85
CA SER A 206 -3.27 -16.25 10.88
C SER A 206 -3.84 -16.35 9.47
N GLY A 207 -5.15 -16.50 9.32
CA GLY A 207 -5.84 -16.49 8.03
C GLY A 207 -5.81 -15.12 7.31
N LYS A 208 -5.50 -14.04 8.02
CA LYS A 208 -5.36 -12.70 7.45
C LYS A 208 -3.92 -12.34 7.11
N ILE A 209 -2.93 -13.09 7.61
CA ILE A 209 -1.52 -12.81 7.36
C ILE A 209 -1.07 -13.52 6.10
N LYS A 210 -0.49 -12.76 5.16
CA LYS A 210 0.13 -13.28 3.95
C LYS A 210 1.55 -12.75 3.82
N ILE A 211 2.48 -13.64 3.51
CA ILE A 211 3.86 -13.29 3.20
C ILE A 211 4.08 -13.56 1.71
N ALA A 212 4.65 -12.60 1.00
CA ALA A 212 4.90 -12.70 -0.43
C ALA A 212 6.23 -12.06 -0.83
N GLY A 213 6.78 -12.50 -1.94
CA GLY A 213 8.03 -11.98 -2.52
C GLY A 213 9.07 -13.07 -2.75
N LEU A 214 10.23 -12.65 -3.28
CA LEU A 214 11.34 -13.53 -3.60
C LEU A 214 12.40 -13.47 -2.50
N THR A 215 12.98 -14.62 -2.19
CA THR A 215 14.15 -14.73 -1.30
C THR A 215 15.42 -14.94 -2.11
N ALA A 216 16.57 -14.52 -1.56
CA ALA A 216 17.86 -14.94 -2.08
C ALA A 216 18.11 -16.42 -1.72
N GLU A 217 18.80 -17.11 -2.61
CA GLU A 217 19.31 -18.47 -2.37
C GLU A 217 20.31 -18.52 -1.21
#